data_1073565fec4f9624e85ffa957e1b492d
#
_entry.id   1073565fec4f9624e85ffa957e1b492d
#
_cell.length_a   1.000
_cell.length_b   1.000
_cell.length_c   1.000
_cell.angle_alpha   90.00
_cell.angle_beta   90.00
_cell.angle_gamma   90.00
#
_symmetry.space_group_name_H-M   'P 1'
#
loop_
_entity.id
_entity.type
_entity.pdbx_description
1 polymer ?
#
loop_
_entity_poly.entity_id
_entity_poly.type
_entity_poly.pdbx_seq_one_letter_code
_entity_poly.pdbx_strand_id
1 'polypeptide(L)'
;ADIVRQGKALYIGVSEWDADQITRGAALARELKVPFISNQPQYSMLWRVIEQEVIPASQDAGMSQIVWSPMAQGVLSGKYLPGQPPPAGSRATDELSGKNFIARWLNDDVLNKVQQLKPIAAQAGISMAAMSIAWTLQNKNVASAIVGATRPEQLDDNVKAAGVVLDADTLKAIDKVLDGVVISDPRKTESPKTRP
;
A
#
# COMPACT_ATOMS: atom_id res chain seq x y z
N ALA A 1 -23.29 2.89 13.84
CA ALA A 1 -23.52 2.62 15.27
C ALA A 1 -24.41 1.38 15.47
N ASP A 2 -25.56 1.29 14.80
CA ASP A 2 -26.55 0.21 15.06
C ASP A 2 -26.04 -1.18 14.72
N ILE A 3 -25.24 -1.35 13.68
CA ILE A 3 -24.62 -2.64 13.33
C ILE A 3 -23.71 -3.13 14.48
N VAL A 4 -22.95 -2.22 15.11
CA VAL A 4 -22.09 -2.55 16.24
C VAL A 4 -22.93 -2.89 17.47
N ARG A 5 -23.96 -2.08 17.78
CA ARG A 5 -24.87 -2.33 18.91
C ARG A 5 -25.65 -3.64 18.78
N GLN A 6 -25.96 -4.06 17.55
CA GLN A 6 -26.60 -5.35 17.25
C GLN A 6 -25.61 -6.55 17.29
N GLY A 7 -24.33 -6.31 17.58
CA GLY A 7 -23.30 -7.36 17.60
C GLY A 7 -22.94 -7.94 16.24
N LYS A 8 -23.36 -7.29 15.12
CA LYS A 8 -23.06 -7.73 13.76
C LYS A 8 -21.65 -7.33 13.29
N ALA A 9 -21.02 -6.37 13.94
CA ALA A 9 -19.63 -5.98 13.78
C ALA A 9 -19.05 -5.63 15.15
N LEU A 10 -17.80 -5.99 15.37
CA LEU A 10 -17.05 -5.62 16.58
C LEU A 10 -16.39 -4.25 16.41
N TYR A 11 -15.87 -4.00 15.21
CA TYR A 11 -15.15 -2.79 14.83
C TYR A 11 -15.63 -2.28 13.49
N ILE A 12 -15.42 -0.99 13.23
CA ILE A 12 -15.70 -0.38 11.94
C ILE A 12 -14.44 0.32 11.41
N GLY A 13 -14.36 0.43 10.10
CA GLY A 13 -13.31 1.13 9.39
C GLY A 13 -13.83 1.71 8.08
N VAL A 14 -12.94 2.41 7.39
CA VAL A 14 -13.21 3.04 6.11
C VAL A 14 -12.14 2.70 5.09
N SER A 15 -12.32 3.14 3.86
CA SER A 15 -11.33 2.96 2.79
C SER A 15 -11.18 4.26 2.01
N GLU A 16 -9.92 4.60 1.71
CA GLU A 16 -9.54 5.77 0.89
C GLU A 16 -10.09 7.11 1.43
N TRP A 17 -10.23 7.25 2.74
CA TRP A 17 -10.61 8.53 3.34
C TRP A 17 -9.41 9.47 3.43
N ASP A 18 -9.65 10.75 3.16
CA ASP A 18 -8.71 11.83 3.40
C ASP A 18 -8.64 12.24 4.89
N ALA A 19 -7.72 13.13 5.23
CA ALA A 19 -7.49 13.56 6.61
C ALA A 19 -8.71 14.26 7.24
N ASP A 20 -9.46 15.08 6.48
CA ASP A 20 -10.66 15.74 6.96
C ASP A 20 -11.77 14.74 7.27
N GLN A 21 -12.00 13.79 6.37
CA GLN A 21 -12.98 12.73 6.54
C GLN A 21 -12.66 11.85 7.76
N ILE A 22 -11.37 11.49 7.96
CA ILE A 22 -10.92 10.72 9.13
C ILE A 22 -11.19 11.50 10.41
N THR A 23 -10.79 12.77 10.47
CA THR A 23 -10.97 13.63 11.65
C THR A 23 -12.44 13.77 12.02
N ARG A 24 -13.30 14.06 11.05
CA ARG A 24 -14.75 14.21 11.26
C ARG A 24 -15.41 12.88 11.63
N GLY A 25 -15.02 11.79 10.94
CA GLY A 25 -15.52 10.45 11.22
C GLY A 25 -15.15 9.97 12.62
N ALA A 26 -13.92 10.22 13.06
CA ALA A 26 -13.46 9.89 14.39
C ALA A 26 -14.18 10.69 15.49
N ALA A 27 -14.46 11.97 15.25
CA ALA A 27 -15.26 12.77 16.17
C ALA A 27 -16.67 12.20 16.33
N LEU A 28 -17.35 11.88 15.23
CA LEU A 28 -18.67 11.26 15.24
C LEU A 28 -18.66 9.86 15.88
N ALA A 29 -17.62 9.06 15.62
CA ALA A 29 -17.48 7.73 16.23
C ALA A 29 -17.36 7.81 17.75
N ARG A 30 -16.63 8.79 18.27
CA ARG A 30 -16.54 9.06 19.73
C ARG A 30 -17.88 9.44 20.32
N GLU A 31 -18.61 10.33 19.68
CA GLU A 31 -19.96 10.74 20.09
C GLU A 31 -20.91 9.53 20.15
N LEU A 32 -20.91 8.72 19.09
CA LEU A 32 -21.75 7.53 18.97
C LEU A 32 -21.26 6.33 19.80
N LYS A 33 -20.08 6.44 20.42
CA LYS A 33 -19.42 5.38 21.21
C LYS A 33 -19.24 4.08 20.42
N VAL A 34 -18.75 4.20 19.19
CA VAL A 34 -18.42 3.05 18.32
C VAL A 34 -16.92 2.97 18.05
N PRO A 35 -16.34 1.75 18.03
CA PRO A 35 -14.90 1.55 17.78
C PRO A 35 -14.59 1.73 16.28
N PHE A 36 -14.06 2.90 15.93
CA PHE A 36 -13.63 3.28 14.59
C PHE A 36 -12.10 3.17 14.51
N ILE A 37 -11.57 2.09 13.93
CA ILE A 37 -10.19 1.67 14.19
C ILE A 37 -9.28 1.65 12.97
N SER A 38 -9.81 1.66 11.75
CA SER A 38 -8.96 1.48 10.57
C SER A 38 -9.39 2.31 9.37
N ASN A 39 -8.39 2.69 8.56
CA ASN A 39 -8.57 3.13 7.19
C ASN A 39 -7.83 2.15 6.26
N GLN A 40 -8.38 1.88 5.07
CA GLN A 40 -7.82 0.95 4.09
C GLN A 40 -7.42 1.71 2.82
N PRO A 41 -6.24 2.37 2.79
CA PRO A 41 -5.75 3.13 1.65
C PRO A 41 -4.78 2.32 0.79
N GLN A 42 -4.54 2.79 -0.45
CA GLN A 42 -3.40 2.37 -1.24
C GLN A 42 -2.09 2.89 -0.61
N TYR A 43 -1.10 2.00 -0.49
CA TYR A 43 0.22 2.40 -0.02
C TYR A 43 1.32 1.46 -0.54
N SER A 44 2.38 2.02 -1.06
CA SER A 44 3.56 1.30 -1.55
C SER A 44 4.75 2.23 -1.69
N MET A 45 5.93 1.72 -1.99
CA MET A 45 7.12 2.52 -2.31
C MET A 45 6.87 3.57 -3.40
N LEU A 46 5.97 3.28 -4.36
CA LEU A 46 5.63 4.18 -5.48
C LEU A 46 4.43 5.08 -5.20
N TRP A 47 3.58 4.73 -4.23
CA TRP A 47 2.37 5.47 -3.89
C TRP A 47 2.40 5.83 -2.41
N ARG A 48 2.80 7.06 -2.09
CA ARG A 48 3.01 7.56 -0.72
C ARG A 48 2.07 8.70 -0.34
N VAL A 49 0.95 8.79 -1.02
CA VAL A 49 -0.04 9.88 -0.91
C VAL A 49 -0.53 10.09 0.52
N ILE A 50 -0.61 9.01 1.31
CA ILE A 50 -1.15 9.02 2.68
C ILE A 50 -0.17 9.56 3.74
N GLU A 51 1.13 9.70 3.42
CA GLU A 51 2.16 9.97 4.43
C GLU A 51 2.03 11.34 5.07
N GLN A 52 1.68 12.38 4.28
CA GLN A 52 1.72 13.76 4.74
C GLN A 52 0.51 14.17 5.60
N GLU A 53 -0.68 13.62 5.32
CA GLU A 53 -1.91 14.07 5.95
C GLU A 53 -2.72 12.93 6.58
N VAL A 54 -2.94 11.83 5.83
CA VAL A 54 -3.82 10.73 6.26
C VAL A 54 -3.24 9.98 7.46
N ILE A 55 -1.94 9.65 7.43
CA ILE A 55 -1.28 8.95 8.54
C ILE A 55 -1.29 9.79 9.82
N PRO A 56 -0.87 11.08 9.82
CA PRO A 56 -0.98 11.93 11.02
C PRO A 56 -2.42 12.02 11.56
N ALA A 57 -3.41 12.29 10.71
CA ALA A 57 -4.81 12.36 11.13
C ALA A 57 -5.32 11.04 11.73
N SER A 58 -4.88 9.92 11.18
CA SER A 58 -5.23 8.59 11.71
C SER A 58 -4.57 8.32 13.08
N GLN A 59 -3.32 8.72 13.25
CA GLN A 59 -2.62 8.62 14.54
C GLN A 59 -3.34 9.43 15.63
N ASP A 60 -3.72 10.67 15.33
CA ASP A 60 -4.47 11.53 16.25
C ASP A 60 -5.86 10.97 16.56
N ALA A 61 -6.45 10.26 15.61
CA ALA A 61 -7.73 9.58 15.78
C ALA A 61 -7.65 8.23 16.53
N GLY A 62 -6.45 7.70 16.79
CA GLY A 62 -6.24 6.35 17.33
C GLY A 62 -6.55 5.23 16.33
N MET A 63 -6.42 5.51 15.05
CA MET A 63 -6.68 4.57 13.94
C MET A 63 -5.37 4.09 13.33
N SER A 64 -5.41 2.91 12.69
CA SER A 64 -4.30 2.35 11.92
C SER A 64 -4.68 2.12 10.47
N GLN A 65 -3.66 2.00 9.61
CA GLN A 65 -3.84 1.67 8.21
C GLN A 65 -3.81 0.16 7.99
N ILE A 66 -4.70 -0.33 7.12
CA ILE A 66 -4.67 -1.66 6.53
C ILE A 66 -4.44 -1.43 5.04
N VAL A 67 -3.19 -1.48 4.59
CA VAL A 67 -2.84 -0.97 3.25
C VAL A 67 -3.05 -2.02 2.16
N TRP A 68 -3.55 -1.58 1.01
CA TRP A 68 -3.67 -2.42 -0.17
C TRP A 68 -2.63 -2.06 -1.24
N SER A 69 -2.33 -3.00 -2.14
CA SER A 69 -1.32 -2.88 -3.20
C SER A 69 0.09 -2.53 -2.72
N PRO A 70 0.63 -3.16 -1.67
CA PRO A 70 1.99 -2.88 -1.19
C PRO A 70 3.07 -3.14 -2.25
N MET A 71 2.78 -3.97 -3.26
CA MET A 71 3.66 -4.26 -4.40
C MET A 71 3.29 -3.46 -5.67
N ALA A 72 2.54 -2.36 -5.58
CA ALA A 72 2.09 -1.57 -6.73
C ALA A 72 1.52 -2.45 -7.86
N GLN A 73 0.53 -3.28 -7.55
CA GLN A 73 -0.10 -4.23 -8.47
C GLN A 73 0.85 -5.31 -9.03
N GLY A 74 1.96 -5.55 -8.35
CA GLY A 74 2.98 -6.53 -8.72
C GLY A 74 4.16 -5.95 -9.51
N VAL A 75 4.19 -4.66 -9.78
CA VAL A 75 5.33 -4.00 -10.46
C VAL A 75 6.59 -4.08 -9.60
N LEU A 76 6.46 -3.84 -8.30
CA LEU A 76 7.56 -3.90 -7.35
C LEU A 76 8.12 -5.31 -7.10
N SER A 77 7.52 -6.37 -7.69
CA SER A 77 8.15 -7.70 -7.73
C SER A 77 9.33 -7.77 -8.71
N GLY A 78 9.50 -6.75 -9.56
CA GLY A 78 10.57 -6.69 -10.55
C GLY A 78 10.40 -7.59 -11.78
N LYS A 79 9.21 -8.19 -11.98
CA LYS A 79 8.93 -9.10 -13.11
C LYS A 79 8.66 -8.39 -14.44
N TYR A 80 8.26 -7.12 -14.39
CA TYR A 80 8.04 -6.33 -15.58
C TYR A 80 9.34 -5.63 -15.98
N LEU A 81 9.74 -5.80 -17.24
CA LEU A 81 11.00 -5.26 -17.75
C LEU A 81 10.71 -4.09 -18.71
N PRO A 82 11.52 -3.01 -18.68
CA PRO A 82 11.38 -1.89 -19.59
C PRO A 82 11.58 -2.36 -21.03
N GLY A 83 10.82 -1.78 -21.96
CA GLY A 83 10.87 -2.11 -23.39
C GLY A 83 10.43 -3.53 -23.76
N GLN A 84 9.89 -4.31 -22.82
CA GLN A 84 9.46 -5.69 -23.09
C GLN A 84 7.94 -5.85 -22.86
N PRO A 85 7.28 -6.76 -23.59
CA PRO A 85 5.89 -7.09 -23.31
C PRO A 85 5.74 -7.69 -21.90
N PRO A 86 4.60 -7.45 -21.24
CA PRO A 86 4.33 -8.04 -19.94
C PRO A 86 4.36 -9.58 -20.00
N PRO A 87 4.83 -10.24 -18.92
CA PRO A 87 4.80 -11.70 -18.85
C PRO A 87 3.38 -12.25 -19.03
N ALA A 88 3.24 -13.34 -19.77
CA ALA A 88 1.97 -14.02 -19.96
C ALA A 88 1.35 -14.44 -18.62
N GLY A 89 0.01 -14.32 -18.49
CA GLY A 89 -0.71 -14.64 -17.26
C GLY A 89 -0.43 -13.67 -16.09
N SER A 90 0.26 -12.56 -16.37
CA SER A 90 0.45 -11.51 -15.36
C SER A 90 -0.78 -10.59 -15.29
N ARG A 91 -0.86 -9.77 -14.24
CA ARG A 91 -1.95 -8.78 -14.09
C ARG A 91 -2.04 -7.80 -15.27
N ALA A 92 -0.92 -7.49 -15.92
CA ALA A 92 -0.90 -6.60 -17.07
C ALA A 92 -1.51 -7.21 -18.35
N THR A 93 -1.70 -8.53 -18.37
CA THR A 93 -2.38 -9.26 -19.46
C THR A 93 -3.81 -9.67 -19.11
N ASP A 94 -4.30 -9.32 -17.91
CA ASP A 94 -5.68 -9.57 -17.49
C ASP A 94 -6.59 -8.45 -18.03
N GLU A 95 -7.42 -8.79 -19.01
CA GLU A 95 -8.32 -7.86 -19.71
C GLU A 95 -9.56 -7.49 -18.87
N LEU A 96 -9.92 -8.28 -17.86
CA LEU A 96 -11.13 -8.02 -17.06
C LEU A 96 -10.97 -6.82 -16.15
N SER A 97 -9.86 -6.69 -15.42
CA SER A 97 -9.66 -5.57 -14.51
C SER A 97 -8.19 -5.23 -14.26
N GLY A 98 -7.31 -6.21 -14.28
CA GLY A 98 -5.91 -6.06 -13.85
C GLY A 98 -5.12 -5.04 -14.64
N LYS A 99 -5.31 -5.02 -15.97
CA LYS A 99 -4.63 -4.13 -16.90
C LYS A 99 -4.81 -2.64 -16.56
N ASN A 100 -6.03 -2.25 -16.18
CA ASN A 100 -6.32 -0.84 -15.87
C ASN A 100 -5.66 -0.38 -14.57
N PHE A 101 -5.63 -1.23 -13.55
CA PHE A 101 -5.02 -0.90 -12.27
C PHE A 101 -3.50 -0.77 -12.32
N ILE A 102 -2.83 -1.56 -13.19
CA ILE A 102 -1.38 -1.56 -13.29
C ILE A 102 -0.85 -0.53 -14.32
N ALA A 103 -1.70 -0.08 -15.26
CA ALA A 103 -1.30 0.71 -16.43
C ALA A 103 -0.42 1.93 -16.07
N ARG A 104 -0.74 2.65 -14.99
CA ARG A 104 0.02 3.82 -14.55
C ARG A 104 1.51 3.54 -14.25
N TRP A 105 1.82 2.29 -13.91
CA TRP A 105 3.17 1.87 -13.52
C TRP A 105 3.95 1.21 -14.67
N LEU A 106 3.29 0.87 -15.79
CA LEU A 106 3.91 0.19 -16.92
C LEU A 106 4.50 1.20 -17.92
N ASN A 107 5.44 2.00 -17.44
CA ASN A 107 6.25 2.89 -18.25
C ASN A 107 7.74 2.67 -17.93
N ASP A 108 8.59 2.96 -18.90
CA ASP A 108 10.02 2.64 -18.78
C ASP A 108 10.73 3.39 -17.67
N ASP A 109 10.31 4.61 -17.32
CA ASP A 109 10.91 5.37 -16.22
C ASP A 109 10.72 4.66 -14.89
N VAL A 110 9.49 4.22 -14.60
CA VAL A 110 9.18 3.44 -13.39
C VAL A 110 9.86 2.08 -13.43
N LEU A 111 9.75 1.36 -14.55
CA LEU A 111 10.29 0.00 -14.65
C LEU A 111 11.81 -0.03 -14.54
N ASN A 112 12.53 0.92 -15.14
CA ASN A 112 13.97 1.04 -15.00
C ASN A 112 14.38 1.24 -13.53
N LYS A 113 13.69 2.11 -12.79
CA LYS A 113 13.96 2.35 -11.37
C LYS A 113 13.63 1.14 -10.52
N VAL A 114 12.54 0.43 -10.81
CA VAL A 114 12.21 -0.82 -10.13
C VAL A 114 13.29 -1.89 -10.33
N GLN A 115 13.88 -2.00 -11.54
CA GLN A 115 15.00 -2.94 -11.74
C GLN A 115 16.22 -2.58 -10.88
N GLN A 116 16.48 -1.31 -10.62
CA GLN A 116 17.58 -0.85 -9.76
C GLN A 116 17.36 -1.17 -8.27
N LEU A 117 16.16 -1.54 -7.84
CA LEU A 117 15.90 -2.02 -6.48
C LEU A 117 16.39 -3.46 -6.24
N LYS A 118 16.59 -4.26 -7.30
CA LYS A 118 17.02 -5.67 -7.18
C LYS A 118 18.30 -5.88 -6.35
N PRO A 119 19.38 -5.13 -6.58
CA PRO A 119 20.58 -5.27 -5.76
C PRO A 119 20.36 -4.89 -4.30
N ILE A 120 19.45 -3.95 -4.01
CA ILE A 120 19.11 -3.56 -2.63
C ILE A 120 18.39 -4.71 -1.92
N ALA A 121 17.40 -5.33 -2.57
CA ALA A 121 16.71 -6.50 -2.01
C ALA A 121 17.68 -7.68 -1.81
N ALA A 122 18.57 -7.93 -2.77
CA ALA A 122 19.59 -8.98 -2.68
C ALA A 122 20.55 -8.75 -1.51
N GLN A 123 21.00 -7.51 -1.30
CA GLN A 123 21.84 -7.13 -0.16
C GLN A 123 21.13 -7.34 1.17
N ALA A 124 19.83 -7.05 1.24
CA ALA A 124 19.00 -7.31 2.41
C ALA A 124 18.65 -8.81 2.59
N GLY A 125 19.03 -9.68 1.67
CA GLY A 125 18.79 -11.13 1.73
C GLY A 125 17.34 -11.54 1.57
N ILE A 126 16.50 -10.70 0.94
CA ILE A 126 15.05 -10.93 0.75
C ILE A 126 14.65 -10.71 -0.71
N SER A 127 13.49 -11.24 -1.08
CA SER A 127 12.95 -11.00 -2.41
C SER A 127 12.46 -9.54 -2.58
N MET A 128 12.31 -9.10 -3.83
CA MET A 128 11.70 -7.81 -4.16
C MET A 128 10.27 -7.69 -3.62
N ALA A 129 9.50 -8.78 -3.64
CA ALA A 129 8.15 -8.82 -3.09
C ALA A 129 8.17 -8.64 -1.57
N ALA A 130 8.99 -9.42 -0.86
CA ALA A 130 9.15 -9.32 0.58
C ALA A 130 9.67 -7.93 1.00
N MET A 131 10.65 -7.36 0.28
CA MET A 131 11.13 -6.00 0.54
C MET A 131 10.04 -4.95 0.39
N SER A 132 9.20 -5.06 -0.64
CA SER A 132 8.11 -4.11 -0.89
C SER A 132 7.06 -4.14 0.21
N ILE A 133 6.70 -5.32 0.69
CA ILE A 133 5.76 -5.51 1.80
C ILE A 133 6.41 -5.01 3.10
N ALA A 134 7.65 -5.43 3.39
CA ALA A 134 8.38 -4.99 4.58
C ALA A 134 8.50 -3.46 4.64
N TRP A 135 8.76 -2.81 3.52
CA TRP A 135 8.83 -1.35 3.44
C TRP A 135 7.52 -0.68 3.92
N THR A 136 6.34 -1.18 3.51
CA THR A 136 5.07 -0.61 3.98
C THR A 136 4.87 -0.81 5.48
N LEU A 137 5.36 -1.93 6.02
CA LEU A 137 5.25 -2.27 7.43
C LEU A 137 6.26 -1.51 8.33
N GLN A 138 7.27 -0.80 7.76
CA GLN A 138 8.14 0.09 8.53
C GLN A 138 7.37 1.29 9.11
N ASN A 139 6.28 1.70 8.48
CA ASN A 139 5.44 2.77 9.01
C ASN A 139 4.64 2.25 10.21
N LYS A 140 4.90 2.80 11.39
CA LYS A 140 4.29 2.34 12.65
C LYS A 140 2.77 2.46 12.70
N ASN A 141 2.17 3.28 11.83
CA ASN A 141 0.72 3.40 11.74
C ASN A 141 0.10 2.33 10.81
N VAL A 142 0.91 1.58 10.06
CA VAL A 142 0.45 0.47 9.22
C VAL A 142 0.40 -0.80 10.07
N ALA A 143 -0.81 -1.26 10.36
CA ALA A 143 -1.06 -2.48 11.13
C ALA A 143 -0.99 -3.75 10.26
N SER A 144 -1.33 -3.65 8.98
CA SER A 144 -1.37 -4.79 8.07
C SER A 144 -1.24 -4.36 6.61
N ALA A 145 -0.65 -5.25 5.79
CA ALA A 145 -0.57 -5.12 4.35
C ALA A 145 -1.39 -6.24 3.68
N ILE A 146 -2.34 -5.86 2.83
CA ILE A 146 -3.18 -6.78 2.08
C ILE A 146 -2.40 -7.25 0.84
N VAL A 147 -2.14 -8.53 0.77
CA VAL A 147 -1.42 -9.15 -0.34
C VAL A 147 -2.30 -10.17 -1.07
N GLY A 148 -2.09 -10.29 -2.37
CA GLY A 148 -2.70 -11.33 -3.20
C GLY A 148 -1.66 -12.34 -3.64
N ALA A 149 -2.07 -13.58 -3.80
CA ALA A 149 -1.25 -14.64 -4.37
C ALA A 149 -2.09 -15.51 -5.31
N THR A 150 -1.49 -15.95 -6.40
CA THR A 150 -2.09 -16.89 -7.35
C THR A 150 -1.51 -18.30 -7.21
N ARG A 151 -0.45 -18.46 -6.38
CA ARG A 151 0.23 -19.72 -6.09
C ARG A 151 0.69 -19.74 -4.63
N PRO A 152 0.69 -20.90 -3.95
CA PRO A 152 1.12 -21.02 -2.55
C PRO A 152 2.51 -20.43 -2.27
N GLU A 153 3.49 -20.67 -3.16
CA GLU A 153 4.87 -20.23 -2.99
C GLU A 153 4.99 -18.70 -2.88
N GLN A 154 4.04 -17.96 -3.46
CA GLN A 154 3.98 -16.51 -3.31
C GLN A 154 3.57 -16.09 -1.88
N LEU A 155 2.73 -16.87 -1.21
CA LEU A 155 2.37 -16.63 0.19
C LEU A 155 3.59 -16.88 1.08
N ASP A 156 4.30 -17.98 0.85
CA ASP A 156 5.52 -18.32 1.60
C ASP A 156 6.58 -17.20 1.49
N ASP A 157 6.69 -16.58 0.31
CA ASP A 157 7.60 -15.46 0.09
C ASP A 157 7.08 -14.16 0.73
N ASN A 158 5.80 -13.86 0.57
CA ASN A 158 5.18 -12.64 1.14
C ASN A 158 5.25 -12.62 2.68
N VAL A 159 5.05 -13.77 3.33
CA VAL A 159 5.10 -13.88 4.80
C VAL A 159 6.50 -13.60 5.35
N LYS A 160 7.56 -13.83 4.58
CA LYS A 160 8.93 -13.46 4.98
C LYS A 160 9.13 -11.98 5.24
N ALA A 161 8.23 -11.12 4.74
CA ALA A 161 8.25 -9.70 5.05
C ALA A 161 7.91 -9.38 6.51
N ALA A 162 7.20 -10.29 7.19
CA ALA A 162 6.80 -10.08 8.57
C ALA A 162 8.00 -10.08 9.51
N GLY A 163 8.14 -9.00 10.29
CA GLY A 163 9.27 -8.84 11.22
C GLY A 163 10.59 -8.40 10.59
N VAL A 164 10.65 -8.24 9.26
CA VAL A 164 11.83 -7.66 8.60
C VAL A 164 11.92 -6.18 8.95
N VAL A 165 13.07 -5.77 9.45
CA VAL A 165 13.42 -4.37 9.68
C VAL A 165 14.42 -3.94 8.62
N LEU A 166 14.02 -3.00 7.79
CA LEU A 166 14.91 -2.36 6.82
C LEU A 166 15.66 -1.24 7.55
N ASP A 167 16.99 -1.26 7.50
CA ASP A 167 17.80 -0.23 8.12
C ASP A 167 17.69 1.13 7.38
N ALA A 168 18.18 2.17 8.04
CA ALA A 168 18.09 3.53 7.51
C ALA A 168 18.82 3.71 6.18
N ASP A 169 19.90 2.98 5.94
CA ASP A 169 20.68 3.09 4.71
C ASP A 169 19.96 2.39 3.55
N THR A 170 19.34 1.24 3.81
CA THR A 170 18.45 0.55 2.87
C THR A 170 17.27 1.45 2.48
N LEU A 171 16.59 2.08 3.45
CA LEU A 171 15.47 2.99 3.18
C LEU A 171 15.91 4.19 2.32
N LYS A 172 17.05 4.82 2.65
CA LYS A 172 17.62 5.91 1.85
C LYS A 172 18.00 5.47 0.44
N ALA A 173 18.55 4.27 0.29
CA ALA A 173 18.89 3.73 -1.03
C ALA A 173 17.64 3.51 -1.90
N ILE A 174 16.55 3.00 -1.30
CA ILE A 174 15.25 2.87 -1.96
C ILE A 174 14.73 4.24 -2.40
N ASP A 175 14.73 5.24 -1.50
CA ASP A 175 14.26 6.59 -1.79
C ASP A 175 15.06 7.24 -2.93
N LYS A 176 16.39 7.10 -2.90
CA LYS A 176 17.27 7.62 -3.95
C LYS A 176 17.00 6.98 -5.31
N VAL A 177 16.77 5.68 -5.35
CA VAL A 177 16.45 4.95 -6.59
C VAL A 177 15.10 5.40 -7.15
N LEU A 178 14.09 5.56 -6.31
CA LEU A 178 12.71 5.86 -6.74
C LEU A 178 12.46 7.37 -6.91
N ASP A 179 13.43 8.23 -6.64
CA ASP A 179 13.28 9.68 -6.82
C ASP A 179 12.75 10.02 -8.23
N GLY A 180 11.78 10.93 -8.30
CA GLY A 180 11.12 11.36 -9.53
C GLY A 180 10.00 10.46 -10.06
N VAL A 181 9.79 9.24 -9.51
CA VAL A 181 8.67 8.36 -9.91
C VAL A 181 7.67 8.07 -8.78
N VAL A 182 7.97 8.51 -7.57
CA VAL A 182 7.08 8.40 -6.42
C VAL A 182 5.93 9.39 -6.53
N ILE A 183 4.72 8.93 -6.25
CA ILE A 183 3.53 9.76 -6.14
C ILE A 183 3.24 9.99 -4.65
N SER A 184 3.37 11.27 -4.20
CA SER A 184 3.20 11.66 -2.79
C SER A 184 2.27 12.85 -2.56
N ASP A 185 1.64 13.39 -3.61
CA ASP A 185 0.70 14.51 -3.51
C ASP A 185 -0.58 14.07 -2.78
N PRO A 186 -0.91 14.61 -1.58
CA PRO A 186 -2.10 14.23 -0.80
C PRO A 186 -3.42 14.44 -1.55
N ARG A 187 -3.47 15.39 -2.51
CA ARG A 187 -4.66 15.66 -3.32
C ARG A 187 -5.04 14.50 -4.24
N LYS A 188 -4.15 13.51 -4.40
CA LYS A 188 -4.40 12.29 -5.16
C LYS A 188 -5.03 11.16 -4.33
N THR A 189 -5.39 11.42 -3.09
CA THR A 189 -6.26 10.50 -2.32
C THR A 189 -7.55 10.29 -3.10
N GLU A 190 -7.85 9.03 -3.42
CA GLU A 190 -8.98 8.67 -4.30
C GLU A 190 -10.30 8.54 -3.51
N SER A 191 -10.48 9.37 -2.49
CA SER A 191 -11.73 9.38 -1.72
C SER A 191 -12.88 9.91 -2.58
N PRO A 192 -13.97 9.16 -2.79
CA PRO A 192 -15.11 9.67 -3.52
C PRO A 192 -15.76 10.83 -2.74
N LYS A 193 -15.80 12.02 -3.35
CA LYS A 193 -16.39 13.24 -2.74
C LYS A 193 -17.90 13.16 -2.62
N THR A 194 -18.52 12.31 -3.42
CA THR A 194 -19.97 12.05 -3.39
C THR A 194 -20.20 10.55 -3.34
N ARG A 195 -21.06 10.11 -2.43
CA ARG A 195 -21.56 8.73 -2.44
C ARG A 195 -22.94 8.71 -3.11
N PRO A 196 -23.27 7.62 -3.84
CA PRO A 196 -24.63 7.44 -4.33
C PRO A 196 -25.63 7.32 -3.19
#